data_e5c6fc7bc2d802c22bd29069ba023e70
#
_entry.id   e5c6fc7bc2d802c22bd29069ba023e70
#
_cell.length_a   1.000
_cell.length_b   1.000
_cell.length_c   1.000
_cell.angle_alpha   90.00
_cell.angle_beta   90.00
_cell.angle_gamma   90.00
#
_symmetry.space_group_name_H-M   'P 1'
#
loop_
_entity.id
_entity.type
_entity.pdbx_description
1 polymer ?
#
loop_
_entity_poly.entity_id
_entity_poly.type
_entity_poly.pdbx_seq_one_letter_code
_entity_poly.pdbx_strand_id
1 'polypeptide(L)'
;MKLLLTTIAAVLVVGCGDPTMLLPGGGKSIYRAASEGKTEDVKQYLAAGTDVNAKDRHGNTPLIYAETKKMIELLVTSGADVNVRDWRGRTLLHKASKRKWGDRETVELLISNGADINAKNSDGTTPLGYAVYNDRRENTEILLSRGADLKLRDGSQNGATPLHVAAWRGRKEIIELLISEGADVNDKDNEGQTPLDLAVQHKRTDNIDLLRKHGGKYSTINMAATAGDAEAVRNFLAAGTDVEAKDEAGASPMHLAAENGNGEVVKFLVENGANLNAKTKGEQTPLHIAAYEGRNETIEVLVKKGAEINPLITLTGSFNGMTPVDFAIRQDKFKTADLLRKHGGKTGEELKAEG
;
A
#
# COMPACT_ATOMS: atom_id res chain seq x y z
N MET A 1 -42.15 -13.64 -71.27
CA MET A 1 -40.87 -13.19 -70.75
C MET A 1 -40.98 -13.06 -69.25
N LYS A 2 -40.51 -14.08 -68.54
CA LYS A 2 -40.69 -14.23 -67.07
C LYS A 2 -39.50 -13.63 -66.37
N LEU A 3 -39.75 -12.63 -65.52
CA LEU A 3 -38.77 -12.18 -64.48
C LEU A 3 -38.82 -13.15 -63.31
N LEU A 4 -37.73 -13.81 -63.05
CA LEU A 4 -37.54 -14.53 -61.79
C LEU A 4 -37.12 -13.52 -60.72
N LEU A 5 -37.97 -13.25 -59.76
CA LEU A 5 -37.62 -12.68 -58.45
C LEU A 5 -37.11 -13.82 -57.58
N THR A 6 -35.83 -13.85 -57.29
CA THR A 6 -35.24 -14.68 -56.23
C THR A 6 -35.35 -13.92 -54.92
N THR A 7 -36.38 -14.21 -54.15
CA THR A 7 -36.53 -13.79 -52.77
C THR A 7 -35.57 -14.64 -51.91
N ILE A 8 -34.49 -14.04 -51.40
CA ILE A 8 -33.69 -14.68 -50.38
C ILE A 8 -34.47 -14.53 -49.06
N ALA A 9 -35.09 -15.61 -48.64
CA ALA A 9 -35.65 -15.71 -47.32
C ALA A 9 -34.51 -15.72 -46.30
N ALA A 10 -34.34 -14.62 -45.57
CA ALA A 10 -33.52 -14.59 -44.36
C ALA A 10 -34.26 -15.42 -43.29
N VAL A 11 -33.78 -16.63 -43.07
CA VAL A 11 -34.19 -17.45 -41.93
C VAL A 11 -33.67 -16.78 -40.67
N LEU A 12 -34.53 -16.13 -39.94
CA LEU A 12 -34.26 -15.72 -38.54
C LEU A 12 -34.12 -17.00 -37.74
N VAL A 13 -32.90 -17.50 -37.59
CA VAL A 13 -32.52 -18.43 -36.54
C VAL A 13 -32.27 -17.58 -35.29
N VAL A 14 -33.30 -17.43 -34.47
CA VAL A 14 -33.09 -17.02 -33.07
C VAL A 14 -32.49 -18.23 -32.38
N GLY A 15 -31.18 -18.40 -32.56
CA GLY A 15 -30.37 -19.34 -31.78
C GLY A 15 -29.38 -18.53 -30.97
N CYS A 16 -29.19 -18.88 -29.73
CA CYS A 16 -28.06 -18.42 -28.91
C CYS A 16 -26.78 -18.61 -29.68
N GLY A 17 -26.38 -17.59 -30.43
CA GLY A 17 -25.17 -17.64 -31.24
C GLY A 17 -23.96 -17.80 -30.34
N ASP A 18 -23.21 -18.87 -30.57
CA ASP A 18 -21.91 -19.08 -29.92
C ASP A 18 -21.03 -17.84 -30.18
N PRO A 19 -20.65 -17.07 -29.18
CA PRO A 19 -19.84 -15.86 -29.37
C PRO A 19 -18.42 -16.15 -29.85
N THR A 20 -18.06 -17.42 -30.03
CA THR A 20 -16.79 -17.85 -30.64
C THR A 20 -16.95 -17.99 -32.19
N MET A 21 -18.12 -17.69 -32.77
CA MET A 21 -18.35 -17.81 -34.19
C MET A 21 -17.35 -16.97 -34.98
N LEU A 22 -16.55 -17.64 -35.81
CA LEU A 22 -15.65 -17.01 -36.76
C LEU A 22 -16.48 -16.36 -37.88
N LEU A 23 -16.11 -15.16 -38.31
CA LEU A 23 -16.68 -14.59 -39.53
C LEU A 23 -16.50 -15.56 -40.70
N PRO A 24 -17.44 -15.63 -41.68
CA PRO A 24 -17.24 -16.36 -42.94
C PRO A 24 -15.96 -15.85 -43.62
N GLY A 25 -14.87 -16.63 -43.57
CA GLY A 25 -13.55 -16.22 -44.05
C GLY A 25 -12.37 -16.43 -43.09
N GLY A 26 -12.59 -17.06 -41.92
CA GLY A 26 -11.51 -17.42 -40.99
C GLY A 26 -11.10 -16.28 -40.03
N GLY A 27 -11.99 -15.31 -39.80
CA GLY A 27 -11.77 -14.17 -38.91
C GLY A 27 -11.61 -14.56 -37.43
N LYS A 28 -10.92 -13.72 -36.71
CA LYS A 28 -10.72 -13.85 -35.26
C LYS A 28 -12.00 -13.45 -34.51
N SER A 29 -12.31 -14.03 -33.33
CA SER A 29 -13.50 -13.68 -32.55
C SER A 29 -13.58 -12.18 -32.20
N ILE A 30 -14.79 -11.66 -31.89
CA ILE A 30 -14.99 -10.26 -31.49
C ILE A 30 -14.11 -9.87 -30.28
N TYR A 31 -13.85 -10.78 -29.33
CA TYR A 31 -12.96 -10.55 -28.18
C TYR A 31 -11.52 -10.30 -28.61
N ARG A 32 -11.03 -11.07 -29.60
CA ARG A 32 -9.68 -10.90 -30.13
C ARG A 32 -9.58 -9.63 -30.98
N ALA A 33 -10.59 -9.33 -31.78
CA ALA A 33 -10.65 -8.08 -32.53
C ALA A 33 -10.65 -6.87 -31.57
N ALA A 34 -11.39 -6.93 -30.46
CA ALA A 34 -11.40 -5.89 -29.45
C ALA A 34 -10.03 -5.72 -28.77
N SER A 35 -9.36 -6.81 -28.40
CA SER A 35 -8.04 -6.76 -27.77
C SER A 35 -6.94 -6.27 -28.73
N GLU A 36 -7.03 -6.60 -30.03
CA GLU A 36 -6.08 -6.14 -31.06
C GLU A 36 -6.38 -4.70 -31.53
N GLY A 37 -7.43 -4.05 -31.04
CA GLY A 37 -7.84 -2.70 -31.48
C GLY A 37 -8.40 -2.61 -32.90
N LYS A 38 -8.86 -3.72 -33.49
CA LYS A 38 -9.38 -3.82 -34.84
C LYS A 38 -10.82 -3.35 -34.93
N THR A 39 -11.01 -2.05 -34.96
CA THR A 39 -12.35 -1.42 -34.92
C THR A 39 -13.26 -1.83 -36.09
N GLU A 40 -12.71 -2.01 -37.30
CA GLU A 40 -13.51 -2.40 -38.44
C GLU A 40 -14.01 -3.86 -38.34
N ASP A 41 -13.17 -4.78 -37.85
CA ASP A 41 -13.59 -6.16 -37.60
C ASP A 41 -14.72 -6.19 -36.53
N VAL A 42 -14.58 -5.43 -35.45
CA VAL A 42 -15.63 -5.33 -34.40
C VAL A 42 -16.93 -4.77 -34.98
N LYS A 43 -16.89 -3.72 -35.81
CA LYS A 43 -18.09 -3.20 -36.50
C LYS A 43 -18.78 -4.25 -37.36
N GLN A 44 -18.00 -5.08 -38.07
CA GLN A 44 -18.55 -6.18 -38.88
C GLN A 44 -19.26 -7.22 -38.02
N TYR A 45 -18.68 -7.60 -36.84
CA TYR A 45 -19.32 -8.50 -35.91
C TYR A 45 -20.64 -7.94 -35.39
N LEU A 46 -20.66 -6.67 -35.01
CA LEU A 46 -21.86 -6.00 -34.49
C LEU A 46 -22.93 -5.88 -35.60
N ALA A 47 -22.53 -5.54 -36.85
CA ALA A 47 -23.43 -5.47 -37.98
C ALA A 47 -24.01 -6.85 -38.38
N ALA A 48 -23.27 -7.93 -38.12
CA ALA A 48 -23.73 -9.30 -38.31
C ALA A 48 -24.64 -9.79 -37.18
N GLY A 49 -24.98 -8.93 -36.17
CA GLY A 49 -25.88 -9.26 -35.08
C GLY A 49 -25.21 -9.89 -33.87
N THR A 50 -23.89 -9.84 -33.75
CA THR A 50 -23.20 -10.27 -32.51
C THR A 50 -23.58 -9.36 -31.39
N ASP A 51 -24.03 -9.91 -30.24
CA ASP A 51 -24.32 -9.15 -29.05
C ASP A 51 -23.04 -8.48 -28.50
N VAL A 52 -23.06 -7.15 -28.36
CA VAL A 52 -21.95 -6.37 -27.82
C VAL A 52 -21.57 -6.77 -26.38
N ASN A 53 -22.53 -7.34 -25.63
CA ASN A 53 -22.36 -7.84 -24.28
C ASN A 53 -22.19 -9.36 -24.19
N ALA A 54 -21.99 -10.03 -25.34
CA ALA A 54 -21.72 -11.46 -25.35
C ALA A 54 -20.55 -11.81 -24.43
N LYS A 55 -20.69 -12.89 -23.67
CA LYS A 55 -19.65 -13.36 -22.74
C LYS A 55 -18.88 -14.52 -23.35
N ASP A 56 -17.57 -14.47 -23.24
CA ASP A 56 -16.71 -15.60 -23.58
C ASP A 56 -16.78 -16.71 -22.49
N ARG A 57 -16.01 -17.77 -22.67
CA ARG A 57 -15.91 -18.90 -21.72
C ARG A 57 -15.43 -18.50 -20.33
N HIS A 58 -14.85 -17.31 -20.15
CA HIS A 58 -14.38 -16.75 -18.90
C HIS A 58 -15.36 -15.72 -18.31
N GLY A 59 -16.51 -15.52 -18.96
CA GLY A 59 -17.50 -14.53 -18.55
C GLY A 59 -17.16 -13.08 -18.93
N ASN A 60 -16.09 -12.86 -19.70
CA ASN A 60 -15.67 -11.53 -20.14
C ASN A 60 -16.40 -11.09 -21.40
N THR A 61 -16.79 -9.80 -21.46
CA THR A 61 -17.35 -9.18 -22.66
C THR A 61 -16.24 -8.59 -23.54
N PRO A 62 -16.51 -8.24 -24.82
CA PRO A 62 -15.55 -7.56 -25.68
C PRO A 62 -14.95 -6.30 -25.05
N LEU A 63 -15.75 -5.54 -24.28
CA LEU A 63 -15.30 -4.32 -23.61
C LEU A 63 -14.17 -4.56 -22.60
N ILE A 64 -14.18 -5.68 -21.88
CA ILE A 64 -13.10 -6.02 -20.91
C ILE A 64 -11.74 -6.19 -21.59
N TYR A 65 -11.74 -6.56 -22.87
CA TYR A 65 -10.53 -6.74 -23.67
C TYR A 65 -10.07 -5.47 -24.41
N ALA A 66 -10.91 -4.42 -24.44
CA ALA A 66 -10.58 -3.18 -25.14
C ALA A 66 -9.41 -2.46 -24.47
N GLU A 67 -8.36 -2.17 -25.25
CA GLU A 67 -7.15 -1.51 -24.76
C GLU A 67 -6.97 -0.09 -25.30
N THR A 68 -7.70 0.28 -26.33
CA THR A 68 -7.60 1.62 -26.95
C THR A 68 -8.88 2.41 -26.71
N LYS A 69 -8.75 3.73 -26.50
CA LYS A 69 -9.89 4.65 -26.35
C LYS A 69 -10.89 4.49 -27.50
N LYS A 70 -10.42 4.43 -28.75
CA LYS A 70 -11.27 4.27 -29.95
C LYS A 70 -12.11 2.98 -29.90
N MET A 71 -11.53 1.87 -29.40
CA MET A 71 -12.26 0.60 -29.26
C MET A 71 -13.28 0.69 -28.13
N ILE A 72 -12.91 1.27 -27.00
CA ILE A 72 -13.80 1.50 -25.86
C ILE A 72 -14.99 2.36 -26.30
N GLU A 73 -14.73 3.46 -26.99
CA GLU A 73 -15.73 4.38 -27.53
C GLU A 73 -16.71 3.66 -28.49
N LEU A 74 -16.17 2.87 -29.42
CA LEU A 74 -16.98 2.06 -30.34
C LEU A 74 -17.91 1.10 -29.57
N LEU A 75 -17.39 0.33 -28.63
CA LEU A 75 -18.17 -0.67 -27.91
C LEU A 75 -19.22 0.00 -27.00
N VAL A 76 -18.84 1.07 -26.29
CA VAL A 76 -19.76 1.82 -25.42
C VAL A 76 -20.90 2.47 -26.23
N THR A 77 -20.57 3.13 -27.35
CA THR A 77 -21.62 3.71 -28.24
C THR A 77 -22.49 2.65 -28.91
N SER A 78 -22.01 1.40 -28.98
CA SER A 78 -22.79 0.25 -29.46
C SER A 78 -23.61 -0.43 -28.36
N GLY A 79 -23.65 0.14 -27.14
CA GLY A 79 -24.48 -0.37 -26.02
C GLY A 79 -23.75 -1.37 -25.12
N ALA A 80 -22.43 -1.39 -25.10
CA ALA A 80 -21.71 -2.22 -24.14
C ALA A 80 -21.94 -1.75 -22.70
N ASP A 81 -22.18 -2.69 -21.80
CA ASP A 81 -22.28 -2.42 -20.35
C ASP A 81 -20.90 -2.04 -19.80
N VAL A 82 -20.73 -0.79 -19.38
CA VAL A 82 -19.48 -0.25 -18.84
C VAL A 82 -19.13 -0.82 -17.45
N ASN A 83 -20.11 -1.42 -16.75
CA ASN A 83 -19.96 -1.95 -15.41
C ASN A 83 -19.69 -3.46 -15.37
N VAL A 84 -19.46 -4.08 -16.53
CA VAL A 84 -19.04 -5.48 -16.57
C VAL A 84 -17.76 -5.71 -15.76
N ARG A 85 -17.69 -6.87 -15.11
CA ARG A 85 -16.60 -7.24 -14.23
C ARG A 85 -15.82 -8.43 -14.80
N ASP A 86 -14.51 -8.36 -14.73
CA ASP A 86 -13.66 -9.52 -15.02
C ASP A 86 -13.67 -10.52 -13.83
N TRP A 87 -12.93 -11.61 -13.95
CA TRP A 87 -12.84 -12.68 -12.94
C TRP A 87 -12.30 -12.21 -11.56
N ARG A 88 -11.65 -11.04 -11.51
CA ARG A 88 -11.24 -10.38 -10.27
C ARG A 88 -12.24 -9.32 -9.79
N GLY A 89 -13.40 -9.26 -10.37
CA GLY A 89 -14.40 -8.23 -10.06
C GLY A 89 -14.05 -6.83 -10.55
N ARG A 90 -12.99 -6.66 -11.38
CA ARG A 90 -12.55 -5.36 -11.86
C ARG A 90 -13.39 -4.91 -13.05
N THR A 91 -13.85 -3.68 -13.04
CA THR A 91 -14.44 -3.01 -14.20
C THR A 91 -13.35 -2.42 -15.10
N LEU A 92 -13.75 -1.98 -16.30
CA LEU A 92 -12.80 -1.30 -17.17
C LEU A 92 -12.27 0.01 -16.54
N LEU A 93 -13.07 0.70 -15.70
CA LEU A 93 -12.65 1.89 -14.97
C LEU A 93 -11.46 1.59 -14.02
N HIS A 94 -11.44 0.45 -13.34
CA HIS A 94 -10.26 0.03 -12.54
C HIS A 94 -9.01 -0.11 -13.42
N LYS A 95 -9.15 -0.71 -14.61
CA LYS A 95 -8.03 -0.90 -15.54
C LYS A 95 -7.53 0.42 -16.10
N ALA A 96 -8.43 1.33 -16.48
CA ALA A 96 -8.11 2.66 -16.96
C ALA A 96 -7.40 3.49 -15.88
N SER A 97 -7.90 3.47 -14.65
CA SER A 97 -7.32 4.21 -13.52
C SER A 97 -5.87 3.83 -13.20
N LYS A 98 -5.45 2.60 -13.52
CA LYS A 98 -4.09 2.09 -13.31
C LYS A 98 -3.08 2.56 -14.35
N ARG A 99 -3.49 2.89 -15.59
CA ARG A 99 -2.58 3.10 -16.73
C ARG A 99 -1.85 4.44 -16.70
N LYS A 100 -0.66 4.52 -17.34
CA LYS A 100 0.22 5.71 -17.31
C LYS A 100 -0.07 6.71 -18.45
N TRP A 101 -0.51 6.26 -19.63
CA TRP A 101 -0.57 7.08 -20.83
C TRP A 101 -1.98 7.12 -21.41
N GLY A 102 -2.48 8.32 -21.69
CA GLY A 102 -3.70 8.55 -22.47
C GLY A 102 -5.01 8.20 -21.78
N ASP A 103 -5.00 7.89 -20.48
CA ASP A 103 -6.17 7.31 -19.84
C ASP A 103 -7.09 8.30 -19.13
N ARG A 104 -6.67 9.58 -19.01
CA ARG A 104 -7.57 10.63 -18.51
C ARG A 104 -8.87 10.65 -19.31
N GLU A 105 -8.75 10.73 -20.63
CA GLU A 105 -9.89 10.76 -21.53
C GLU A 105 -10.70 9.47 -21.53
N THR A 106 -10.03 8.32 -21.34
CA THR A 106 -10.72 7.03 -21.17
C THR A 106 -11.45 6.95 -19.84
N VAL A 107 -10.86 7.44 -18.75
CA VAL A 107 -11.52 7.55 -17.44
C VAL A 107 -12.76 8.45 -17.55
N GLU A 108 -12.62 9.63 -18.15
CA GLU A 108 -13.75 10.56 -18.40
C GLU A 108 -14.85 9.93 -19.27
N LEU A 109 -14.46 9.25 -20.33
CA LEU A 109 -15.40 8.55 -21.22
C LEU A 109 -16.22 7.50 -20.46
N LEU A 110 -15.57 6.67 -19.68
CA LEU A 110 -16.23 5.61 -18.91
C LEU A 110 -17.19 6.21 -17.87
N ILE A 111 -16.77 7.23 -17.11
CA ILE A 111 -17.60 7.88 -16.10
C ILE A 111 -18.80 8.56 -16.76
N SER A 112 -18.60 9.27 -17.89
CA SER A 112 -19.68 9.94 -18.63
C SER A 112 -20.72 8.97 -19.20
N ASN A 113 -20.34 7.71 -19.38
CA ASN A 113 -21.24 6.64 -19.84
C ASN A 113 -21.74 5.75 -18.67
N GLY A 114 -21.69 6.23 -17.43
CA GLY A 114 -22.32 5.57 -16.29
C GLY A 114 -21.48 4.48 -15.62
N ALA A 115 -20.15 4.52 -15.79
CA ALA A 115 -19.29 3.63 -14.99
C ALA A 115 -19.42 3.97 -13.51
N ASP A 116 -19.61 2.95 -12.68
CA ASP A 116 -19.61 3.09 -11.22
C ASP A 116 -18.22 3.50 -10.73
N ILE A 117 -18.09 4.78 -10.36
CA ILE A 117 -16.83 5.40 -9.93
C ILE A 117 -16.30 4.79 -8.64
N ASN A 118 -17.19 4.22 -7.82
CA ASN A 118 -16.92 3.62 -6.52
C ASN A 118 -16.99 2.08 -6.55
N ALA A 119 -17.01 1.48 -7.73
CA ALA A 119 -17.03 0.02 -7.87
C ALA A 119 -15.89 -0.61 -7.06
N LYS A 120 -16.18 -1.66 -6.30
CA LYS A 120 -15.18 -2.46 -5.61
C LYS A 120 -14.90 -3.74 -6.39
N ASN A 121 -13.64 -4.08 -6.57
CA ASN A 121 -13.22 -5.37 -7.09
C ASN A 121 -13.34 -6.48 -6.01
N SER A 122 -12.91 -7.69 -6.30
CA SER A 122 -12.97 -8.82 -5.34
C SER A 122 -12.15 -8.59 -4.07
N ASP A 123 -11.11 -7.75 -4.13
CA ASP A 123 -10.26 -7.40 -3.01
C ASP A 123 -10.78 -6.17 -2.24
N GLY A 124 -11.89 -5.57 -2.69
CA GLY A 124 -12.45 -4.34 -2.13
C GLY A 124 -11.81 -3.05 -2.63
N THR A 125 -10.82 -3.13 -3.54
CA THR A 125 -10.12 -1.96 -4.09
C THR A 125 -11.02 -1.24 -5.11
N THR A 126 -11.03 0.09 -5.06
CA THR A 126 -11.77 0.98 -5.97
C THR A 126 -10.90 1.47 -7.13
N PRO A 127 -11.49 2.07 -8.21
CA PRO A 127 -10.72 2.77 -9.24
C PRO A 127 -9.78 3.85 -8.67
N LEU A 128 -10.24 4.62 -7.66
CA LEU A 128 -9.42 5.59 -6.95
C LEU A 128 -8.22 4.91 -6.25
N GLY A 129 -8.45 3.80 -5.54
CA GLY A 129 -7.37 3.02 -4.92
C GLY A 129 -6.33 2.55 -5.95
N TYR A 130 -6.77 2.12 -7.14
CA TYR A 130 -5.86 1.76 -8.23
C TYR A 130 -5.04 2.95 -8.74
N ALA A 131 -5.65 4.12 -8.91
CA ALA A 131 -4.97 5.34 -9.35
C ALA A 131 -3.89 5.75 -8.34
N VAL A 132 -4.22 5.83 -7.06
CA VAL A 132 -3.32 6.20 -5.95
C VAL A 132 -2.16 5.20 -5.82
N TYR A 133 -2.47 3.90 -5.77
CA TYR A 133 -1.45 2.85 -5.64
C TYR A 133 -0.40 2.91 -6.77
N ASN A 134 -0.84 3.19 -8.00
CA ASN A 134 0.00 3.22 -9.19
C ASN A 134 0.55 4.62 -9.54
N ASP A 135 0.38 5.60 -8.65
CA ASP A 135 0.89 6.97 -8.84
C ASP A 135 0.33 7.64 -10.11
N ARG A 136 -0.99 7.63 -10.23
CA ARG A 136 -1.70 8.23 -11.36
C ARG A 136 -2.40 9.50 -10.92
N ARG A 137 -1.63 10.59 -10.80
CA ARG A 137 -2.12 11.86 -10.29
C ARG A 137 -3.31 12.38 -11.09
N GLU A 138 -3.19 12.46 -12.42
CA GLU A 138 -4.25 12.95 -13.29
C GLU A 138 -5.53 12.12 -13.16
N ASN A 139 -5.41 10.78 -13.09
CA ASN A 139 -6.57 9.92 -12.90
C ASN A 139 -7.16 10.07 -11.49
N THR A 140 -6.32 10.31 -10.48
CA THR A 140 -6.78 10.61 -9.12
C THR A 140 -7.58 11.91 -9.10
N GLU A 141 -7.07 12.99 -9.71
CA GLU A 141 -7.76 14.29 -9.84
C GLU A 141 -9.13 14.14 -10.50
N ILE A 142 -9.20 13.40 -11.62
CA ILE A 142 -10.48 13.22 -12.31
C ILE A 142 -11.47 12.44 -11.46
N LEU A 143 -11.04 11.32 -10.90
CA LEU A 143 -11.90 10.49 -10.08
C LEU A 143 -12.47 11.29 -8.92
N LEU A 144 -11.65 12.08 -8.23
CA LEU A 144 -12.08 12.95 -7.14
C LEU A 144 -13.04 14.04 -7.61
N SER A 145 -12.73 14.76 -8.68
CA SER A 145 -13.59 15.80 -9.24
C SER A 145 -14.96 15.26 -9.72
N ARG A 146 -15.05 13.97 -9.99
CA ARG A 146 -16.29 13.28 -10.41
C ARG A 146 -16.98 12.55 -9.24
N GLY A 147 -16.53 12.76 -8.00
CA GLY A 147 -17.19 12.26 -6.79
C GLY A 147 -16.76 10.87 -6.33
N ALA A 148 -15.52 10.45 -6.63
CA ALA A 148 -14.98 9.25 -6.01
C ALA A 148 -14.88 9.42 -4.48
N ASP A 149 -15.34 8.42 -3.75
CA ASP A 149 -15.41 8.47 -2.29
C ASP A 149 -14.04 8.20 -1.65
N LEU A 150 -13.50 9.22 -0.99
CA LEU A 150 -12.24 9.19 -0.24
C LEU A 150 -12.24 8.25 0.97
N LYS A 151 -13.44 7.87 1.46
CA LYS A 151 -13.60 7.07 2.68
C LYS A 151 -13.70 5.58 2.40
N LEU A 152 -13.78 5.18 1.13
CA LEU A 152 -13.86 3.77 0.77
C LEU A 152 -12.55 3.06 1.11
N ARG A 153 -12.66 2.04 1.93
CA ARG A 153 -11.56 1.24 2.44
C ARG A 153 -11.22 0.09 1.51
N ASP A 154 -9.94 -0.13 1.30
CA ASP A 154 -9.40 -1.26 0.53
C ASP A 154 -9.36 -2.51 1.42
N GLY A 155 -10.10 -3.54 1.05
CA GLY A 155 -10.16 -4.79 1.80
C GLY A 155 -8.85 -5.58 1.79
N SER A 156 -8.05 -5.47 0.72
CA SER A 156 -6.75 -6.14 0.59
C SER A 156 -5.63 -5.45 1.35
N GLN A 157 -5.86 -4.20 1.81
CA GLN A 157 -4.88 -3.35 2.47
C GLN A 157 -5.33 -2.98 3.89
N ASN A 158 -5.77 -3.98 4.67
CA ASN A 158 -6.18 -3.78 6.06
C ASN A 158 -7.24 -2.67 6.27
N GLY A 159 -8.11 -2.44 5.32
CA GLY A 159 -9.06 -1.36 5.41
C GLY A 159 -8.43 0.03 5.27
N ALA A 160 -7.29 0.14 4.58
CA ALA A 160 -6.63 1.39 4.28
C ALA A 160 -7.50 2.30 3.41
N THR A 161 -7.54 3.59 3.72
CA THR A 161 -8.09 4.61 2.82
C THR A 161 -7.10 4.97 1.71
N PRO A 162 -7.50 5.68 0.65
CA PRO A 162 -6.57 6.19 -0.35
C PRO A 162 -5.39 6.97 0.23
N LEU A 163 -5.61 7.73 1.32
CA LEU A 163 -4.55 8.48 1.98
C LEU A 163 -3.53 7.58 2.68
N HIS A 164 -3.96 6.49 3.31
CA HIS A 164 -3.05 5.47 3.85
C HIS A 164 -2.17 4.86 2.76
N VAL A 165 -2.78 4.50 1.62
CA VAL A 165 -2.05 3.93 0.48
C VAL A 165 -1.02 4.93 -0.07
N ALA A 166 -1.40 6.21 -0.23
CA ALA A 166 -0.51 7.26 -0.70
C ALA A 166 0.67 7.48 0.26
N ALA A 167 0.41 7.49 1.58
CA ALA A 167 1.42 7.64 2.62
C ALA A 167 2.44 6.50 2.61
N TRP A 168 1.94 5.26 2.60
CA TRP A 168 2.77 4.06 2.50
C TRP A 168 3.62 4.02 1.22
N ARG A 169 3.01 4.35 0.08
CA ARG A 169 3.67 4.27 -1.23
C ARG A 169 4.62 5.44 -1.53
N GLY A 170 4.65 6.48 -0.71
CA GLY A 170 5.51 7.63 -0.93
C GLY A 170 4.99 8.58 -2.03
N ARG A 171 3.65 8.77 -2.11
CA ARG A 171 2.99 9.56 -3.18
C ARG A 171 2.68 10.97 -2.71
N LYS A 172 3.71 11.80 -2.58
CA LYS A 172 3.62 13.15 -1.99
C LYS A 172 2.55 14.02 -2.64
N GLU A 173 2.58 14.16 -3.97
CA GLU A 173 1.64 14.99 -4.70
C GLU A 173 0.19 14.49 -4.61
N ILE A 174 0.02 13.16 -4.48
CA ILE A 174 -1.30 12.57 -4.27
C ILE A 174 -1.76 12.78 -2.82
N ILE A 175 -0.88 12.77 -1.83
CA ILE A 175 -1.21 13.10 -0.44
C ILE A 175 -1.76 14.53 -0.37
N GLU A 176 -1.04 15.50 -0.97
CA GLU A 176 -1.49 16.91 -1.02
C GLU A 176 -2.87 17.02 -1.65
N LEU A 177 -3.08 16.34 -2.77
CA LEU A 177 -4.37 16.32 -3.46
C LEU A 177 -5.48 15.72 -2.58
N LEU A 178 -5.25 14.53 -1.99
CA LEU A 178 -6.26 13.86 -1.16
C LEU A 178 -6.63 14.72 0.06
N ILE A 179 -5.66 15.36 0.71
CA ILE A 179 -5.92 16.26 1.84
C ILE A 179 -6.70 17.50 1.39
N SER A 180 -6.36 18.11 0.24
CA SER A 180 -7.09 19.26 -0.29
C SER A 180 -8.54 18.93 -0.66
N GLU A 181 -8.83 17.70 -1.00
CA GLU A 181 -10.17 17.17 -1.27
C GLU A 181 -10.90 16.66 -0.01
N GLY A 182 -10.30 16.87 1.18
CA GLY A 182 -10.95 16.62 2.46
C GLY A 182 -10.73 15.22 3.04
N ALA A 183 -9.67 14.53 2.63
CA ALA A 183 -9.30 13.27 3.30
C ALA A 183 -8.92 13.55 4.76
N ASP A 184 -9.41 12.71 5.69
CA ASP A 184 -9.02 12.79 7.09
C ASP A 184 -7.58 12.29 7.27
N VAL A 185 -6.69 13.20 7.64
CA VAL A 185 -5.26 12.91 7.85
C VAL A 185 -5.01 11.98 9.04
N ASN A 186 -6.00 11.82 9.93
CA ASN A 186 -5.93 11.00 11.13
C ASN A 186 -6.88 9.79 11.12
N ASP A 187 -7.48 9.47 9.96
CA ASP A 187 -8.29 8.27 9.85
C ASP A 187 -7.44 7.03 10.21
N LYS A 188 -8.09 6.00 10.76
CA LYS A 188 -7.41 4.79 11.20
C LYS A 188 -7.84 3.60 10.34
N ASP A 189 -6.89 2.80 9.93
CA ASP A 189 -7.14 1.52 9.28
C ASP A 189 -7.66 0.46 10.29
N ASN A 190 -7.80 -0.79 9.88
CA ASN A 190 -8.30 -1.86 10.75
C ASN A 190 -7.33 -2.27 11.87
N GLU A 191 -6.05 -1.91 11.76
CA GLU A 191 -5.03 -2.10 12.80
C GLU A 191 -4.89 -0.87 13.70
N GLY A 192 -5.71 0.16 13.47
CA GLY A 192 -5.68 1.42 14.21
C GLY A 192 -4.53 2.34 13.81
N GLN A 193 -3.85 2.06 12.69
CA GLN A 193 -2.75 2.87 12.19
C GLN A 193 -3.27 4.07 11.41
N THR A 194 -2.58 5.19 11.52
CA THR A 194 -2.84 6.41 10.75
C THR A 194 -1.99 6.42 9.47
N PRO A 195 -2.31 7.27 8.47
CA PRO A 195 -1.42 7.49 7.32
C PRO A 195 0.01 7.87 7.72
N LEU A 196 0.17 8.63 8.81
CA LEU A 196 1.48 9.02 9.34
C LEU A 196 2.27 7.80 9.84
N ASP A 197 1.62 6.87 10.55
CA ASP A 197 2.27 5.64 11.02
C ASP A 197 2.80 4.80 9.85
N LEU A 198 2.01 4.65 8.79
CA LEU A 198 2.43 3.93 7.60
C LEU A 198 3.61 4.61 6.88
N ALA A 199 3.63 5.95 6.85
CA ALA A 199 4.77 6.69 6.32
C ALA A 199 6.04 6.43 7.14
N VAL A 200 5.95 6.38 8.46
CA VAL A 200 7.07 6.06 9.37
C VAL A 200 7.56 4.63 9.17
N GLN A 201 6.67 3.64 9.22
CA GLN A 201 7.02 2.22 9.02
C GLN A 201 7.75 1.97 7.71
N HIS A 202 7.37 2.68 6.66
CA HIS A 202 7.95 2.54 5.33
C HIS A 202 9.05 3.59 5.02
N LYS A 203 9.50 4.34 6.03
CA LYS A 203 10.61 5.31 5.95
C LYS A 203 10.40 6.35 4.84
N ARG A 204 9.15 6.87 4.71
CA ARG A 204 8.76 7.88 3.71
C ARG A 204 8.95 9.29 4.29
N THR A 205 10.18 9.73 4.42
CA THR A 205 10.55 10.97 5.14
C THR A 205 9.76 12.18 4.68
N ASP A 206 9.69 12.42 3.36
CA ASP A 206 8.96 13.57 2.81
C ASP A 206 7.47 13.53 3.13
N ASN A 207 6.89 12.33 3.20
CA ASN A 207 5.48 12.14 3.54
C ASN A 207 5.24 12.34 5.04
N ILE A 208 6.19 11.96 5.90
CA ILE A 208 6.11 12.20 7.35
C ILE A 208 5.98 13.70 7.60
N ASP A 209 6.89 14.50 7.03
CA ASP A 209 6.90 15.95 7.19
C ASP A 209 5.62 16.59 6.64
N LEU A 210 5.17 16.14 5.47
CA LEU A 210 3.96 16.63 4.84
C LEU A 210 2.71 16.33 5.68
N LEU A 211 2.55 15.08 6.13
CA LEU A 211 1.40 14.68 6.95
C LEU A 211 1.38 15.41 8.29
N ARG A 212 2.54 15.59 8.95
CA ARG A 212 2.65 16.38 10.18
C ARG A 212 2.26 17.83 9.97
N LYS A 213 2.72 18.45 8.87
CA LYS A 213 2.34 19.83 8.50
C LYS A 213 0.83 19.99 8.38
N HIS A 214 0.11 18.95 7.96
CA HIS A 214 -1.35 18.94 7.85
C HIS A 214 -2.06 18.40 9.10
N GLY A 215 -1.37 18.30 10.25
CA GLY A 215 -1.97 17.89 11.52
C GLY A 215 -2.08 16.37 11.70
N GLY A 216 -1.33 15.59 10.94
CA GLY A 216 -1.21 14.15 11.11
C GLY A 216 -0.64 13.80 12.49
N LYS A 217 -1.23 12.80 13.14
CA LYS A 217 -0.86 12.32 14.46
C LYS A 217 -0.44 10.84 14.41
N TYR A 218 0.52 10.47 15.22
CA TYR A 218 0.86 9.07 15.44
C TYR A 218 -0.27 8.38 16.23
N SER A 219 -0.50 7.09 15.96
CA SER A 219 -1.50 6.31 16.69
C SER A 219 -1.05 5.97 18.12
N THR A 220 0.25 5.84 18.33
CA THR A 220 0.86 5.41 19.62
C THR A 220 2.15 6.16 19.92
N ILE A 221 2.52 6.19 21.20
CA ILE A 221 3.83 6.70 21.66
C ILE A 221 4.99 5.92 21.00
N ASN A 222 4.79 4.63 20.73
CA ASN A 222 5.76 3.76 20.07
C ASN A 222 6.06 4.25 18.65
N MET A 223 5.03 4.63 17.89
CA MET A 223 5.21 5.20 16.55
C MET A 223 5.92 6.55 16.59
N ALA A 224 5.60 7.41 17.56
CA ALA A 224 6.30 8.68 17.77
C ALA A 224 7.79 8.45 18.11
N ALA A 225 8.10 7.45 18.94
CA ALA A 225 9.47 7.08 19.31
C ALA A 225 10.24 6.51 18.10
N THR A 226 9.58 5.68 17.27
CA THR A 226 10.13 5.15 16.02
C THR A 226 10.50 6.28 15.05
N ALA A 227 9.64 7.29 14.95
CA ALA A 227 9.85 8.45 14.09
C ALA A 227 10.93 9.41 14.60
N GLY A 228 11.32 9.33 15.88
CA GLY A 228 12.23 10.28 16.51
C GLY A 228 11.58 11.61 16.91
N ASP A 229 10.25 11.64 17.02
CA ASP A 229 9.50 12.84 17.33
C ASP A 229 9.36 13.04 18.85
N ALA A 230 10.35 13.69 19.46
CA ALA A 230 10.36 13.96 20.91
C ALA A 230 9.18 14.82 21.37
N GLU A 231 8.66 15.72 20.52
CA GLU A 231 7.49 16.53 20.84
C GLU A 231 6.21 15.69 20.92
N ALA A 232 6.02 14.80 19.93
CA ALA A 232 4.89 13.88 19.95
C ALA A 232 4.97 12.92 21.15
N VAL A 233 6.16 12.39 21.47
CA VAL A 233 6.38 11.55 22.67
C VAL A 233 6.00 12.35 23.93
N ARG A 234 6.42 13.62 24.05
CA ARG A 234 6.03 14.50 25.16
C ARG A 234 4.52 14.64 25.29
N ASN A 235 3.83 14.85 24.16
CA ASN A 235 2.39 15.01 24.15
C ASN A 235 1.66 13.73 24.60
N PHE A 236 2.14 12.55 24.22
CA PHE A 236 1.60 11.28 24.70
C PHE A 236 1.78 11.11 26.20
N LEU A 237 2.97 11.40 26.72
CA LEU A 237 3.23 11.31 28.17
C LEU A 237 2.42 12.34 28.97
N ALA A 238 2.29 13.57 28.47
CA ALA A 238 1.44 14.59 29.07
C ALA A 238 -0.04 14.22 29.11
N ALA A 239 -0.49 13.41 28.12
CA ALA A 239 -1.83 12.84 28.09
C ALA A 239 -2.01 11.59 28.97
N GLY A 240 -0.97 11.20 29.74
CA GLY A 240 -1.02 10.06 30.66
C GLY A 240 -0.71 8.70 30.03
N THR A 241 -0.14 8.68 28.82
CA THR A 241 0.31 7.42 28.22
C THR A 241 1.48 6.85 29.01
N ASP A 242 1.47 5.53 29.24
CA ASP A 242 2.56 4.84 29.93
C ASP A 242 3.87 4.94 29.13
N VAL A 243 4.94 5.40 29.80
CA VAL A 243 6.29 5.48 29.20
C VAL A 243 6.85 4.12 28.83
N GLU A 244 6.34 3.03 29.44
CA GLU A 244 6.68 1.63 29.17
C GLU A 244 5.65 0.91 28.29
N ALA A 245 4.75 1.64 27.60
CA ALA A 245 3.75 1.05 26.72
C ALA A 245 4.38 0.07 25.72
N LYS A 246 4.02 -1.21 25.80
CA LYS A 246 4.63 -2.28 24.99
C LYS A 246 3.82 -2.60 23.75
N ASP A 247 4.53 -2.85 22.66
CA ASP A 247 3.97 -3.45 21.46
C ASP A 247 3.79 -4.98 21.61
N GLU A 248 3.37 -5.64 20.53
CA GLU A 248 3.18 -7.09 20.51
C GLU A 248 4.47 -7.90 20.75
N ALA A 249 5.63 -7.35 20.39
CA ALA A 249 6.93 -7.96 20.64
C ALA A 249 7.45 -7.70 22.06
N GLY A 250 6.73 -6.88 22.86
CA GLY A 250 7.14 -6.42 24.18
C GLY A 250 8.14 -5.27 24.12
N ALA A 251 8.33 -4.64 22.97
CA ALA A 251 9.19 -3.48 22.82
C ALA A 251 8.49 -2.23 23.34
N SER A 252 9.19 -1.46 24.21
CA SER A 252 8.76 -0.16 24.69
C SER A 252 9.21 0.97 23.77
N PRO A 253 8.72 2.21 23.96
CA PRO A 253 9.21 3.38 23.21
C PRO A 253 10.74 3.52 23.21
N MET A 254 11.39 3.14 24.33
CA MET A 254 12.84 3.15 24.48
C MET A 254 13.54 2.19 23.48
N HIS A 255 12.98 0.99 23.32
CA HIS A 255 13.53 0.01 22.35
C HIS A 255 13.45 0.53 20.91
N LEU A 256 12.28 1.10 20.54
CA LEU A 256 12.04 1.61 19.18
C LEU A 256 12.86 2.87 18.89
N ALA A 257 13.04 3.75 19.88
CA ALA A 257 13.95 4.87 19.76
C ALA A 257 15.40 4.40 19.58
N ALA A 258 15.81 3.36 20.31
CA ALA A 258 17.14 2.76 20.19
C ALA A 258 17.39 2.10 18.85
N GLU A 259 16.41 1.36 18.30
CA GLU A 259 16.42 0.74 16.99
C GLU A 259 16.68 1.76 15.87
N ASN A 260 15.98 2.88 15.94
CA ASN A 260 16.03 3.90 14.88
C ASN A 260 17.13 4.95 15.06
N GLY A 261 17.88 4.90 16.18
CA GLY A 261 18.98 5.83 16.41
C GLY A 261 18.54 7.19 16.97
N ASN A 262 17.35 7.27 17.58
CA ASN A 262 16.71 8.50 18.01
C ASN A 262 17.20 8.94 19.42
N GLY A 263 18.46 9.36 19.52
CA GLY A 263 19.10 9.69 20.78
C GLY A 263 18.39 10.76 21.61
N GLU A 264 17.78 11.76 21.00
CA GLU A 264 17.00 12.80 21.70
C GLU A 264 15.74 12.23 22.36
N VAL A 265 15.04 11.31 21.67
CA VAL A 265 13.89 10.59 22.24
C VAL A 265 14.35 9.72 23.40
N VAL A 266 15.49 9.02 23.26
CA VAL A 266 16.08 8.21 24.35
C VAL A 266 16.33 9.07 25.58
N LYS A 267 16.99 10.24 25.44
CA LYS A 267 17.24 11.16 26.54
C LYS A 267 15.95 11.58 27.23
N PHE A 268 14.95 11.96 26.44
CA PHE A 268 13.66 12.41 26.94
C PHE A 268 12.89 11.30 27.67
N LEU A 269 12.90 10.08 27.15
CA LEU A 269 12.26 8.92 27.80
C LEU A 269 12.91 8.60 29.15
N VAL A 270 14.25 8.65 29.23
CA VAL A 270 14.97 8.45 30.51
C VAL A 270 14.59 9.51 31.56
N GLU A 271 14.51 10.78 31.15
CA GLU A 271 14.10 11.89 32.02
C GLU A 271 12.66 11.75 32.51
N ASN A 272 11.83 10.97 31.82
CA ASN A 272 10.45 10.65 32.23
C ASN A 272 10.31 9.24 32.85
N GLY A 273 11.43 8.64 33.29
CA GLY A 273 11.43 7.43 34.11
C GLY A 273 11.40 6.11 33.33
N ALA A 274 11.67 6.13 32.01
CA ALA A 274 11.76 4.90 31.24
C ALA A 274 12.93 4.02 31.71
N ASN A 275 12.71 2.70 31.77
CA ASN A 275 13.72 1.73 32.18
C ASN A 275 14.72 1.48 31.04
N LEU A 276 15.97 1.90 31.26
CA LEU A 276 17.08 1.69 30.33
C LEU A 276 17.39 0.22 30.02
N ASN A 277 17.03 -0.68 30.93
CA ASN A 277 17.29 -2.12 30.85
C ASN A 277 16.00 -2.93 30.67
N ALA A 278 14.90 -2.29 30.23
CA ALA A 278 13.66 -2.98 29.91
C ALA A 278 13.93 -4.10 28.89
N LYS A 279 13.23 -5.23 29.03
CA LYS A 279 13.40 -6.38 28.14
C LYS A 279 12.18 -6.60 27.27
N THR A 280 12.40 -6.87 25.99
CA THR A 280 11.38 -7.39 25.07
C THR A 280 11.01 -8.83 25.43
N LYS A 281 10.04 -9.42 24.72
CA LYS A 281 9.74 -10.87 24.84
C LYS A 281 10.96 -11.76 24.47
N GLY A 282 11.88 -11.25 23.66
CA GLY A 282 13.15 -11.88 23.29
C GLY A 282 14.30 -11.56 24.25
N GLU A 283 14.02 -10.98 25.43
CA GLU A 283 14.99 -10.52 26.44
C GLU A 283 16.00 -9.46 25.96
N GLN A 284 15.76 -8.88 24.77
CA GLN A 284 16.61 -7.83 24.25
C GLN A 284 16.37 -6.52 25.01
N THR A 285 17.45 -5.88 25.45
CA THR A 285 17.40 -4.52 25.99
C THR A 285 17.55 -3.49 24.87
N PRO A 286 17.24 -2.20 25.10
CA PRO A 286 17.50 -1.13 24.13
C PRO A 286 18.94 -1.14 23.62
N LEU A 287 19.93 -1.45 24.49
CA LEU A 287 21.35 -1.52 24.11
C LEU A 287 21.64 -2.68 23.13
N HIS A 288 21.02 -3.86 23.30
CA HIS A 288 21.13 -4.97 22.35
C HIS A 288 20.64 -4.53 20.95
N ILE A 289 19.49 -3.88 20.90
CA ILE A 289 18.87 -3.44 19.65
C ILE A 289 19.69 -2.35 18.98
N ALA A 290 20.15 -1.33 19.74
CA ALA A 290 21.03 -0.29 19.23
C ALA A 290 22.36 -0.86 18.67
N ALA A 291 22.89 -1.89 19.35
CA ALA A 291 24.11 -2.58 18.91
C ALA A 291 23.91 -3.36 17.62
N TYR A 292 22.80 -4.09 17.51
CA TYR A 292 22.40 -4.81 16.30
C TYR A 292 22.29 -3.89 15.08
N GLU A 293 21.64 -2.72 15.27
CA GLU A 293 21.44 -1.73 14.22
C GLU A 293 22.64 -0.81 13.98
N GLY A 294 23.66 -0.86 14.87
CA GLY A 294 24.86 -0.02 14.75
C GLY A 294 24.63 1.46 15.06
N ARG A 295 23.73 1.76 16.01
CA ARG A 295 23.35 3.13 16.40
C ARG A 295 24.31 3.74 17.40
N ASN A 296 25.52 4.06 16.96
CA ASN A 296 26.63 4.46 17.84
C ASN A 296 26.31 5.66 18.74
N GLU A 297 25.70 6.72 18.19
CA GLU A 297 25.32 7.91 18.98
C GLU A 297 24.30 7.57 20.07
N THR A 298 23.34 6.71 19.74
CA THR A 298 22.33 6.26 20.71
C THR A 298 22.94 5.34 21.77
N ILE A 299 23.89 4.48 21.40
CA ILE A 299 24.66 3.66 22.34
C ILE A 299 25.40 4.54 23.34
N GLU A 300 26.07 5.59 22.89
CA GLU A 300 26.74 6.54 23.79
C GLU A 300 25.76 7.21 24.76
N VAL A 301 24.57 7.58 24.26
CA VAL A 301 23.52 8.15 25.13
C VAL A 301 23.06 7.13 26.19
N LEU A 302 22.75 5.89 25.77
CA LEU A 302 22.27 4.83 26.69
C LEU A 302 23.32 4.52 27.76
N VAL A 303 24.57 4.32 27.37
CA VAL A 303 25.67 4.04 28.30
C VAL A 303 25.93 5.21 29.26
N LYS A 304 25.97 6.44 28.74
CA LYS A 304 26.13 7.66 29.56
C LYS A 304 24.99 7.85 30.57
N LYS A 305 23.78 7.41 30.26
CA LYS A 305 22.61 7.46 31.14
C LYS A 305 22.55 6.27 32.11
N GLY A 306 23.47 5.29 32.03
CA GLY A 306 23.61 4.18 32.96
C GLY A 306 22.96 2.86 32.52
N ALA A 307 22.79 2.66 31.23
CA ALA A 307 22.36 1.35 30.74
C ALA A 307 23.39 0.27 31.10
N GLU A 308 22.91 -0.91 31.50
CA GLU A 308 23.74 -2.08 31.73
C GLU A 308 24.50 -2.44 30.42
N ILE A 309 25.86 -2.53 30.52
CA ILE A 309 26.69 -2.70 29.31
C ILE A 309 26.75 -4.14 28.82
N ASN A 310 26.63 -5.11 29.74
CA ASN A 310 26.76 -6.54 29.47
C ASN A 310 25.50 -7.34 29.85
N PRO A 311 24.27 -6.88 29.52
CA PRO A 311 23.10 -7.69 29.77
C PRO A 311 23.17 -8.96 28.93
N LEU A 312 22.75 -10.10 29.51
CA LEU A 312 22.74 -11.40 28.85
C LEU A 312 21.31 -11.81 28.46
N ILE A 313 21.19 -12.39 27.28
CA ILE A 313 19.97 -13.11 26.91
C ILE A 313 20.05 -14.52 27.52
N THR A 314 19.03 -14.90 28.28
CA THR A 314 18.96 -16.19 28.99
C THR A 314 17.99 -17.17 28.36
N LEU A 315 17.16 -16.72 27.41
CA LEU A 315 16.25 -17.59 26.65
C LEU A 315 17.00 -18.62 25.83
N THR A 316 16.50 -19.85 25.84
CA THR A 316 17.04 -20.93 24.99
C THR A 316 16.91 -20.57 23.52
N GLY A 317 17.97 -20.82 22.74
CA GLY A 317 17.98 -20.54 21.31
C GLY A 317 19.28 -19.91 20.81
N SER A 318 19.28 -19.42 19.60
CA SER A 318 20.47 -18.91 18.90
C SER A 318 21.07 -17.62 19.49
N PHE A 319 20.36 -16.96 20.39
CA PHE A 319 20.80 -15.74 21.08
C PHE A 319 21.17 -15.96 22.54
N ASN A 320 21.04 -17.20 23.05
CA ASN A 320 21.38 -17.50 24.44
C ASN A 320 22.82 -17.14 24.78
N GLY A 321 23.00 -16.43 25.86
CA GLY A 321 24.29 -15.98 26.35
C GLY A 321 24.91 -14.82 25.56
N MET A 322 24.18 -14.22 24.61
CA MET A 322 24.68 -13.08 23.84
C MET A 322 24.52 -11.76 24.58
N THR A 323 25.52 -10.89 24.41
CA THR A 323 25.56 -9.50 24.89
C THR A 323 25.34 -8.52 23.73
N PRO A 324 25.21 -7.21 23.98
CA PRO A 324 25.23 -6.19 22.92
C PRO A 324 26.46 -6.25 22.01
N VAL A 325 27.64 -6.63 22.54
CA VAL A 325 28.87 -6.81 21.73
C VAL A 325 28.70 -7.94 20.74
N ASP A 326 28.13 -9.08 21.16
CA ASP A 326 27.86 -10.21 20.28
C ASP A 326 26.85 -9.84 19.18
N PHE A 327 25.84 -9.06 19.49
CA PHE A 327 24.85 -8.55 18.52
C PHE A 327 25.50 -7.66 17.46
N ALA A 328 26.42 -6.77 17.87
CA ALA A 328 27.18 -5.93 16.95
C ALA A 328 28.08 -6.76 16.03
N ILE A 329 28.81 -7.73 16.58
CA ILE A 329 29.70 -8.62 15.83
C ILE A 329 28.90 -9.45 14.83
N ARG A 330 27.78 -10.02 15.24
CA ARG A 330 26.90 -10.86 14.39
C ARG A 330 26.38 -10.10 13.16
N GLN A 331 26.27 -8.78 13.25
CA GLN A 331 25.82 -7.90 12.16
C GLN A 331 26.97 -7.16 11.45
N ASP A 332 28.20 -7.63 11.65
CA ASP A 332 29.42 -7.01 11.07
C ASP A 332 29.58 -5.52 11.43
N LYS A 333 28.99 -5.09 12.56
CA LYS A 333 29.09 -3.73 13.08
C LYS A 333 30.33 -3.57 13.95
N PHE A 334 31.51 -3.82 13.40
CA PHE A 334 32.76 -3.84 14.17
C PHE A 334 33.06 -2.53 14.90
N LYS A 335 32.79 -1.36 14.27
CA LYS A 335 32.92 -0.06 14.94
C LYS A 335 32.03 0.06 16.18
N THR A 336 30.86 -0.53 16.13
CA THR A 336 29.91 -0.57 17.27
C THR A 336 30.42 -1.50 18.36
N ALA A 337 30.94 -2.67 17.99
CA ALA A 337 31.58 -3.58 18.94
C ALA A 337 32.79 -2.91 19.65
N ASP A 338 33.63 -2.20 18.91
CA ASP A 338 34.76 -1.45 19.46
C ASP A 338 34.29 -0.33 20.40
N LEU A 339 33.22 0.38 20.04
CA LEU A 339 32.63 1.40 20.90
C LEU A 339 32.13 0.79 22.22
N LEU A 340 31.38 -0.31 22.17
CA LEU A 340 30.90 -1.00 23.36
C LEU A 340 32.08 -1.50 24.23
N ARG A 341 33.14 -2.05 23.62
CA ARG A 341 34.36 -2.49 24.33
C ARG A 341 35.05 -1.36 25.05
N LYS A 342 35.13 -0.15 24.48
CA LYS A 342 35.68 1.06 25.14
C LYS A 342 34.89 1.40 26.43
N HIS A 343 33.61 1.04 26.50
CA HIS A 343 32.78 1.22 27.68
C HIS A 343 32.70 -0.02 28.59
N GLY A 344 33.60 -1.01 28.41
CA GLY A 344 33.64 -2.23 29.24
C GLY A 344 32.72 -3.36 28.74
N GLY A 345 32.23 -3.25 27.50
CA GLY A 345 31.46 -4.30 26.86
C GLY A 345 32.28 -5.55 26.55
N LYS A 346 31.74 -6.72 26.86
CA LYS A 346 32.35 -8.03 26.64
C LYS A 346 31.39 -8.91 25.87
N THR A 347 31.90 -9.94 25.19
CA THR A 347 31.09 -11.01 24.61
C THR A 347 30.59 -11.96 25.71
N GLY A 348 29.56 -12.72 25.41
CA GLY A 348 29.06 -13.73 26.33
C GLY A 348 30.11 -14.82 26.64
N GLU A 349 31.01 -15.13 25.70
CA GLU A 349 32.11 -16.07 25.89
C GLU A 349 33.17 -15.48 26.83
N GLU A 350 33.53 -14.21 26.67
CA GLU A 350 34.46 -13.50 27.56
C GLU A 350 33.91 -13.47 29.00
N LEU A 351 32.61 -13.18 29.18
CA LEU A 351 31.97 -13.18 30.50
C LEU A 351 31.97 -14.58 31.16
N LYS A 352 31.74 -15.64 30.40
CA LYS A 352 31.80 -17.02 30.89
C LYS A 352 33.22 -17.45 31.32
N ALA A 353 34.25 -16.91 30.68
CA ALA A 353 35.65 -17.22 30.98
C ALA A 353 36.13 -16.54 32.27
N GLU A 354 35.43 -15.51 32.72
CA GLU A 354 35.79 -14.73 33.91
C GLU A 354 35.06 -15.23 35.20
N GLY A 355 33.96 -15.95 35.07
CA GLY A 355 33.15 -16.47 36.20
C GLY A 355 33.25 -17.97 36.35
#